data_58c6495134fad1f2ee0a3b98a90fdd15
#
_entry.id   58c6495134fad1f2ee0a3b98a90fdd15
#
_cell.length_a   1.000
_cell.length_b   1.000
_cell.length_c   1.000
_cell.angle_alpha   90.00
_cell.angle_beta   90.00
_cell.angle_gamma   90.00
#
_symmetry.space_group_name_H-M   'P 1'
#
loop_
_entity.id
_entity.type
_entity.pdbx_description
1 polymer ?
#
loop_
_entity_poly.entity_id
_entity_poly.type
_entity_poly.pdbx_seq_one_letter_code
_entity_poly.pdbx_strand_id
1 'polypeptide(L)'
;MYRADKLYNDMMAVDTAIKQLKVEDEASLAEYFRLYTELIFNHKWIGSIYDIYSDNADIYRENGLYLHGAHEMMKDTLKLTSAFPDMQVTMRDTFAVKRDDGYKLWRYYTMSGTNKTYSIYGAATNKPLNSDACIAMSMATVKKISGRWQIVKEFTMYSIDEIRDTCTAEDAPGAAAEEVTK
;
A
#
# COMPACT_ATOMS: atom_id res chain seq x y z
N MET A 1 -12.11 25.15 7.49
CA MET A 1 -10.82 24.42 7.55
C MET A 1 -10.44 24.02 6.13
N TYR A 2 -9.26 24.39 5.67
CA TYR A 2 -8.75 24.00 4.36
C TYR A 2 -8.56 22.49 4.28
N ARG A 3 -8.75 21.91 3.07
CA ARG A 3 -8.62 20.46 2.87
C ARG A 3 -7.25 19.92 3.31
N ALA A 4 -6.18 20.69 3.08
CA ALA A 4 -4.83 20.33 3.49
C ALA A 4 -4.68 20.28 5.02
N ASP A 5 -5.27 21.24 5.74
CA ASP A 5 -5.24 21.25 7.21
C ASP A 5 -5.97 20.04 7.78
N LYS A 6 -7.11 19.68 7.17
CA LYS A 6 -7.85 18.48 7.58
C LYS A 6 -7.00 17.22 7.38
N LEU A 7 -6.41 17.04 6.20
CA LEU A 7 -5.56 15.87 5.91
C LEU A 7 -4.37 15.79 6.87
N TYR A 8 -3.75 16.92 7.17
CA TYR A 8 -2.64 16.97 8.12
C TYR A 8 -3.09 16.57 9.53
N ASN A 9 -4.21 17.10 10.00
CA ASN A 9 -4.72 16.78 11.33
C ASN A 9 -5.15 15.29 11.44
N ASP A 10 -5.80 14.74 10.42
CA ASP A 10 -6.15 13.32 10.37
C ASP A 10 -4.88 12.45 10.42
N MET A 11 -3.86 12.81 9.65
CA MET A 11 -2.54 12.14 9.67
C MET A 11 -1.90 12.17 11.06
N MET A 12 -1.90 13.34 11.74
CA MET A 12 -1.32 13.47 13.06
C MET A 12 -2.11 12.73 14.15
N ALA A 13 -3.42 12.57 13.94
CA ALA A 13 -4.26 11.76 14.85
C ALA A 13 -3.88 10.28 14.76
N VAL A 14 -3.67 9.74 13.54
CA VAL A 14 -3.24 8.35 13.34
C VAL A 14 -1.84 8.13 13.89
N ASP A 15 -0.88 9.02 13.64
CA ASP A 15 0.47 8.95 14.21
C ASP A 15 0.45 8.95 15.74
N THR A 16 -0.39 9.79 16.33
CA THR A 16 -0.57 9.84 17.79
C THR A 16 -1.15 8.52 18.33
N ALA A 17 -2.15 7.96 17.64
CA ALA A 17 -2.73 6.67 18.02
C ALA A 17 -1.67 5.55 17.99
N ILE A 18 -0.82 5.51 16.95
CA ILE A 18 0.30 4.55 16.86
C ILE A 18 1.25 4.70 18.05
N LYS A 19 1.65 5.92 18.39
CA LYS A 19 2.58 6.19 19.50
C LYS A 19 2.03 5.84 20.87
N GLN A 20 0.72 5.91 21.04
CA GLN A 20 0.03 5.57 22.30
C GLN A 20 -0.29 4.07 22.41
N LEU A 21 -0.35 3.37 21.27
CA LEU A 21 -0.72 1.96 21.24
C LEU A 21 0.39 1.09 21.84
N LYS A 22 0.03 0.34 22.89
CA LYS A 22 0.89 -0.70 23.44
C LYS A 22 0.53 -2.03 22.82
N VAL A 23 1.49 -2.66 22.17
CA VAL A 23 1.31 -4.00 21.58
C VAL A 23 1.59 -5.05 22.65
N GLU A 24 0.54 -5.63 23.20
CA GLU A 24 0.58 -6.62 24.28
C GLU A 24 0.05 -7.99 23.86
N ASP A 25 -0.82 -8.02 22.84
CA ASP A 25 -1.52 -9.23 22.34
C ASP A 25 -1.69 -9.20 20.82
N GLU A 26 -2.40 -10.20 20.29
CA GLU A 26 -2.71 -10.35 18.89
C GLU A 26 -3.57 -9.20 18.34
N ALA A 27 -4.55 -8.75 19.12
CA ALA A 27 -5.48 -7.69 18.69
C ALA A 27 -4.76 -6.34 18.57
N SER A 28 -3.96 -6.00 19.57
CA SER A 28 -3.16 -4.77 19.55
C SER A 28 -2.06 -4.78 18.49
N LEU A 29 -1.48 -5.95 18.17
CA LEU A 29 -0.55 -6.07 17.04
C LEU A 29 -1.27 -5.86 15.70
N ALA A 30 -2.44 -6.47 15.50
CA ALA A 30 -3.23 -6.28 14.28
C ALA A 30 -3.61 -4.80 14.10
N GLU A 31 -4.05 -4.14 15.18
CA GLU A 31 -4.37 -2.71 15.16
C GLU A 31 -3.15 -1.84 14.85
N TYR A 32 -1.97 -2.16 15.39
CA TYR A 32 -0.72 -1.47 15.09
C TYR A 32 -0.44 -1.45 13.57
N PHE A 33 -0.52 -2.61 12.91
CA PHE A 33 -0.28 -2.70 11.48
C PHE A 33 -1.43 -2.12 10.65
N ARG A 34 -2.68 -2.16 11.14
CA ARG A 34 -3.80 -1.47 10.51
C ARG A 34 -3.57 0.03 10.44
N LEU A 35 -3.19 0.64 11.57
CA LEU A 35 -2.90 2.07 11.66
C LEU A 35 -1.72 2.50 10.77
N TYR A 36 -0.64 1.71 10.74
CA TYR A 36 0.47 1.99 9.83
C TYR A 36 0.07 1.86 8.36
N THR A 37 -0.76 0.90 8.00
CA THR A 37 -1.27 0.78 6.62
C THR A 37 -2.08 2.02 6.24
N GLU A 38 -2.94 2.49 7.13
CA GLU A 38 -3.71 3.73 6.96
C GLU A 38 -2.78 4.95 6.82
N LEU A 39 -1.80 5.09 7.71
CA LEU A 39 -0.84 6.20 7.70
C LEU A 39 -0.06 6.27 6.37
N ILE A 40 0.43 5.13 5.90
CA ILE A 40 1.22 5.02 4.67
C ILE A 40 0.37 5.34 3.44
N PHE A 41 -0.77 4.67 3.26
CA PHE A 41 -1.55 4.75 2.03
C PHE A 41 -2.55 5.90 2.04
N ASN A 42 -3.30 6.10 3.12
CA ASN A 42 -4.37 7.10 3.17
C ASN A 42 -3.81 8.50 3.44
N HIS A 43 -2.80 8.60 4.30
CA HIS A 43 -2.17 9.86 4.66
C HIS A 43 -0.83 10.12 3.95
N LYS A 44 -0.37 9.22 3.09
CA LYS A 44 0.85 9.36 2.28
C LYS A 44 2.15 9.51 3.09
N TRP A 45 2.15 9.06 4.34
CA TRP A 45 3.37 9.05 5.15
C TRP A 45 4.22 7.81 4.84
N ILE A 46 4.69 7.75 3.60
CA ILE A 46 5.36 6.57 3.02
C ILE A 46 6.64 6.21 3.77
N GLY A 47 7.32 7.19 4.37
CA GLY A 47 8.51 6.97 5.19
C GLY A 47 8.34 5.98 6.34
N SER A 48 7.10 5.82 6.84
CA SER A 48 6.78 4.85 7.89
C SER A 48 6.97 3.37 7.48
N ILE A 49 7.21 3.09 6.20
CA ILE A 49 7.63 1.75 5.76
C ILE A 49 8.91 1.31 6.48
N TYR A 50 9.85 2.22 6.73
CA TYR A 50 11.07 1.91 7.47
C TYR A 50 10.84 1.61 8.96
N ASP A 51 9.68 1.97 9.51
CA ASP A 51 9.32 1.62 10.89
C ASP A 51 8.79 0.19 11.01
N ILE A 52 8.07 -0.28 9.97
CA ILE A 52 7.33 -1.56 10.02
C ILE A 52 7.93 -2.69 9.17
N TYR A 53 8.90 -2.41 8.32
CA TYR A 53 9.65 -3.44 7.60
C TYR A 53 11.10 -3.48 8.06
N SER A 54 11.61 -4.69 8.25
CA SER A 54 13.04 -4.91 8.50
C SER A 54 13.85 -4.60 7.25
N ASP A 55 15.09 -4.11 7.43
CA ASP A 55 16.04 -3.93 6.33
C ASP A 55 16.39 -5.24 5.61
N ASN A 56 16.14 -6.38 6.25
CA ASN A 56 16.36 -7.72 5.71
C ASN A 56 15.04 -8.48 5.50
N ALA A 57 13.93 -7.79 5.28
CA ALA A 57 12.65 -8.45 5.04
C ALA A 57 12.62 -9.16 3.68
N ASP A 58 12.08 -10.38 3.66
CA ASP A 58 11.79 -11.11 2.41
C ASP A 58 10.33 -10.87 2.02
N ILE A 59 10.09 -10.25 0.88
CA ILE A 59 8.76 -9.87 0.42
C ILE A 59 8.49 -10.51 -0.93
N TYR A 60 7.43 -11.28 -1.02
CA TYR A 60 7.00 -12.03 -2.21
C TYR A 60 5.68 -11.50 -2.72
N ARG A 61 5.58 -11.30 -4.03
CA ARG A 61 4.38 -10.91 -4.75
C ARG A 61 3.85 -12.06 -5.62
N GLU A 62 2.59 -12.02 -5.98
CA GLU A 62 1.90 -13.07 -6.75
C GLU A 62 2.51 -13.38 -8.11
N ASN A 63 3.13 -12.42 -8.76
CA ASN A 63 3.74 -12.57 -10.09
C ASN A 63 5.20 -13.02 -10.06
N GLY A 64 5.67 -13.55 -8.92
CA GLY A 64 7.05 -13.96 -8.72
C GLY A 64 8.02 -12.81 -8.44
N LEU A 65 7.54 -11.59 -8.30
CA LEU A 65 8.38 -10.47 -7.89
C LEU A 65 8.85 -10.68 -6.45
N TYR A 66 10.15 -10.58 -6.24
CA TYR A 66 10.80 -10.61 -4.95
C TYR A 66 11.40 -9.24 -4.63
N LEU A 67 11.15 -8.76 -3.43
CA LEU A 67 11.72 -7.51 -2.91
C LEU A 67 12.49 -7.85 -1.64
N HIS A 68 13.66 -7.24 -1.46
CA HIS A 68 14.48 -7.43 -0.27
C HIS A 68 14.60 -6.12 0.52
N GLY A 69 14.12 -6.16 1.76
CA GLY A 69 14.22 -5.07 2.71
C GLY A 69 13.24 -3.92 2.54
N ALA A 70 13.21 -3.07 3.56
CA ALA A 70 12.33 -1.90 3.62
C ALA A 70 12.51 -0.94 2.44
N HIS A 71 13.75 -0.82 1.92
CA HIS A 71 14.05 0.08 0.81
C HIS A 71 13.36 -0.34 -0.50
N GLU A 72 13.39 -1.62 -0.84
CA GLU A 72 12.70 -2.13 -2.04
C GLU A 72 11.18 -2.05 -1.88
N MET A 73 10.66 -2.29 -0.66
CA MET A 73 9.25 -2.07 -0.35
C MET A 73 8.84 -0.62 -0.50
N MET A 74 9.70 0.33 -0.08
CA MET A 74 9.49 1.76 -0.29
C MET A 74 9.36 2.10 -1.77
N LYS A 75 10.29 1.61 -2.61
CA LYS A 75 10.26 1.82 -4.06
C LYS A 75 8.96 1.27 -4.68
N ASP A 76 8.55 0.07 -4.29
CA ASP A 76 7.33 -0.56 -4.80
C ASP A 76 6.08 0.27 -4.43
N THR A 77 6.00 0.73 -3.19
CA THR A 77 4.92 1.61 -2.72
C THR A 77 4.90 2.95 -3.45
N LEU A 78 6.07 3.54 -3.72
CA LEU A 78 6.16 4.79 -4.48
C LEU A 78 5.65 4.66 -5.92
N LYS A 79 5.91 3.52 -6.58
CA LYS A 79 5.37 3.25 -7.92
C LYS A 79 3.84 3.32 -7.93
N LEU A 80 3.22 2.66 -6.97
CA LEU A 80 1.77 2.60 -6.86
C LEU A 80 1.16 3.95 -6.48
N THR A 81 1.69 4.59 -5.44
CA THR A 81 1.17 5.87 -4.95
C THR A 81 1.42 7.04 -5.88
N SER A 82 2.46 6.96 -6.74
CA SER A 82 2.66 7.96 -7.79
C SER A 82 1.60 7.86 -8.90
N ALA A 83 1.16 6.66 -9.27
CA ALA A 83 0.10 6.48 -10.25
C ALA A 83 -1.28 6.91 -9.72
N PHE A 84 -1.51 6.71 -8.44
CA PHE A 84 -2.78 6.96 -7.73
C PHE A 84 -2.55 7.89 -6.53
N PRO A 85 -2.37 9.20 -6.74
CA PRO A 85 -2.04 10.14 -5.65
C PRO A 85 -3.15 10.29 -4.62
N ASP A 86 -4.39 9.97 -4.98
CA ASP A 86 -5.56 9.94 -4.10
C ASP A 86 -5.91 8.55 -3.56
N MET A 87 -5.00 7.57 -3.71
CA MET A 87 -5.22 6.20 -3.24
C MET A 87 -5.66 6.16 -1.77
N GLN A 88 -6.67 5.35 -1.52
CA GLN A 88 -7.15 4.99 -0.19
C GLN A 88 -7.16 3.47 -0.05
N VAL A 89 -6.79 3.00 1.12
CA VAL A 89 -6.89 1.60 1.52
C VAL A 89 -7.96 1.48 2.60
N THR A 90 -8.91 0.59 2.38
CA THR A 90 -9.93 0.25 3.38
C THR A 90 -9.65 -1.15 3.91
N MET A 91 -9.20 -1.24 5.16
CA MET A 91 -9.00 -2.52 5.82
C MET A 91 -10.36 -3.19 6.00
N ARG A 92 -10.51 -4.40 5.46
CA ARG A 92 -11.72 -5.23 5.56
C ARG A 92 -11.63 -6.22 6.70
N ASP A 93 -10.43 -6.81 6.85
CA ASP A 93 -10.14 -7.72 7.95
C ASP A 93 -8.64 -7.71 8.26
N THR A 94 -8.29 -7.84 9.54
CA THR A 94 -6.93 -8.01 10.00
C THR A 94 -6.91 -8.76 11.32
N PHE A 95 -6.04 -9.75 11.42
CA PHE A 95 -5.82 -10.47 12.66
C PHE A 95 -4.38 -10.96 12.75
N ALA A 96 -3.92 -11.19 13.97
CA ALA A 96 -2.62 -11.76 14.23
C ALA A 96 -2.77 -13.06 15.03
N VAL A 97 -1.78 -13.93 14.90
CA VAL A 97 -1.67 -15.16 15.70
C VAL A 97 -0.27 -15.25 16.26
N LYS A 98 -0.15 -15.35 17.57
CA LYS A 98 1.12 -15.48 18.27
C LYS A 98 1.85 -16.76 17.88
N ARG A 99 3.17 -16.69 17.76
CA ARG A 99 4.10 -17.79 17.54
C ARG A 99 5.26 -17.66 18.51
N ASP A 100 6.11 -18.69 18.61
CA ASP A 100 7.19 -18.78 19.59
C ASP A 100 8.16 -17.57 19.52
N ASP A 101 8.41 -17.03 18.33
CA ASP A 101 9.37 -15.96 18.07
C ASP A 101 8.75 -14.68 17.47
N GLY A 102 7.43 -14.50 17.60
CA GLY A 102 6.73 -13.33 17.06
C GLY A 102 5.27 -13.60 16.75
N TYR A 103 4.82 -13.11 15.61
CA TYR A 103 3.42 -13.24 15.17
C TYR A 103 3.32 -13.58 13.69
N LYS A 104 2.23 -14.24 13.30
CA LYS A 104 1.69 -14.24 11.95
C LYS A 104 0.59 -13.21 11.88
N LEU A 105 0.68 -12.32 10.90
CA LEU A 105 -0.28 -11.25 10.65
C LEU A 105 -0.97 -11.50 9.32
N TRP A 106 -2.29 -11.43 9.29
CA TRP A 106 -3.13 -11.45 8.10
C TRP A 106 -3.78 -10.09 7.91
N ARG A 107 -3.84 -9.64 6.67
CA ARG A 107 -4.53 -8.41 6.29
C ARG A 107 -5.29 -8.66 4.98
N TYR A 108 -6.54 -8.22 4.97
CA TYR A 108 -7.37 -8.14 3.78
C TYR A 108 -7.90 -6.73 3.66
N TYR A 109 -7.68 -6.11 2.51
CA TYR A 109 -8.09 -4.73 2.26
C TYR A 109 -8.44 -4.50 0.81
N THR A 110 -9.25 -3.47 0.56
CA THR A 110 -9.56 -2.97 -0.78
C THR A 110 -8.85 -1.65 -1.02
N MET A 111 -8.56 -1.38 -2.30
CA MET A 111 -7.89 -0.16 -2.73
C MET A 111 -8.82 0.64 -3.65
N SER A 112 -8.82 1.94 -3.51
CA SER A 112 -9.48 2.89 -4.39
C SER A 112 -8.54 4.04 -4.71
N GLY A 113 -8.77 4.72 -5.82
CA GLY A 113 -7.97 5.84 -6.27
C GLY A 113 -8.21 6.10 -7.74
N THR A 114 -7.63 7.17 -8.27
CA THR A 114 -7.74 7.55 -9.68
C THR A 114 -6.35 7.68 -10.27
N ASN A 115 -6.12 7.10 -11.44
CA ASN A 115 -4.86 7.25 -12.17
C ASN A 115 -4.73 8.67 -12.74
N LYS A 116 -4.21 9.60 -11.92
CA LYS A 116 -4.19 11.04 -12.22
C LYS A 116 -2.85 11.57 -12.69
N THR A 117 -1.79 10.79 -12.58
CA THR A 117 -0.44 11.30 -12.86
C THR A 117 0.34 10.33 -13.74
N TYR A 118 1.29 10.88 -14.47
CA TYR A 118 2.29 10.08 -15.16
C TYR A 118 3.10 9.26 -14.13
N SER A 119 3.29 7.99 -14.43
CA SER A 119 4.01 7.04 -13.57
C SER A 119 4.77 6.03 -14.41
N ILE A 120 5.38 5.04 -13.76
CA ILE A 120 5.98 3.91 -14.46
C ILE A 120 4.97 3.04 -15.24
N TYR A 121 3.70 3.19 -14.95
CA TYR A 121 2.61 2.50 -15.67
C TYR A 121 2.15 3.27 -16.92
N GLY A 122 2.66 4.47 -17.17
CA GLY A 122 2.34 5.29 -18.32
C GLY A 122 1.72 6.65 -17.97
N ALA A 123 1.05 7.24 -18.97
CA ALA A 123 0.36 8.51 -18.81
C ALA A 123 -0.91 8.36 -17.95
N ALA A 124 -1.37 9.48 -17.39
CA ALA A 124 -2.62 9.51 -16.64
C ALA A 124 -3.82 9.17 -17.54
N THR A 125 -4.59 8.17 -17.14
CA THR A 125 -5.82 7.79 -17.84
C THR A 125 -7.06 8.47 -17.29
N ASN A 126 -6.98 9.03 -16.07
CA ASN A 126 -8.09 9.52 -15.25
C ASN A 126 -9.17 8.46 -14.92
N LYS A 127 -8.87 7.17 -15.14
CA LYS A 127 -9.75 6.08 -14.75
C LYS A 127 -9.65 5.82 -13.24
N PRO A 128 -10.77 5.58 -12.55
CA PRO A 128 -10.76 5.13 -11.16
C PRO A 128 -10.45 3.62 -11.09
N LEU A 129 -9.77 3.20 -10.02
CA LEU A 129 -9.73 1.79 -9.63
C LEU A 129 -11.13 1.31 -9.25
N ASN A 130 -11.51 0.15 -9.76
CA ASN A 130 -12.72 -0.52 -9.27
C ASN A 130 -12.45 -1.08 -7.87
N SER A 131 -12.93 -0.40 -6.84
CA SER A 131 -12.67 -0.77 -5.43
C SER A 131 -13.25 -2.14 -5.04
N ASP A 132 -14.23 -2.64 -5.77
CA ASP A 132 -14.80 -3.98 -5.52
C ASP A 132 -13.93 -5.10 -6.11
N ALA A 133 -13.15 -4.79 -7.14
CA ALA A 133 -12.22 -5.72 -7.80
C ALA A 133 -10.77 -5.52 -7.33
N CYS A 134 -10.39 -4.31 -6.92
CA CYS A 134 -9.02 -4.01 -6.51
C CYS A 134 -8.80 -4.37 -5.03
N ILE A 135 -8.47 -5.63 -4.81
CA ILE A 135 -8.26 -6.22 -3.49
C ILE A 135 -6.79 -6.55 -3.26
N ALA A 136 -6.40 -6.61 -2.00
CA ALA A 136 -5.12 -7.15 -1.58
C ALA A 136 -5.26 -8.01 -0.33
N MET A 137 -4.47 -9.07 -0.30
CA MET A 137 -4.32 -9.94 0.86
C MET A 137 -2.84 -10.13 1.16
N SER A 138 -2.46 -10.04 2.41
CA SER A 138 -1.09 -10.32 2.83
C SER A 138 -1.04 -11.23 4.05
N MET A 139 -0.01 -12.06 4.07
CA MET A 139 0.39 -12.84 5.24
C MET A 139 1.83 -12.48 5.57
N ALA A 140 2.05 -11.96 6.77
CA ALA A 140 3.36 -11.54 7.22
C ALA A 140 3.84 -12.32 8.46
N THR A 141 5.15 -12.48 8.56
CA THR A 141 5.82 -12.84 9.81
C THR A 141 6.36 -11.58 10.43
N VAL A 142 5.95 -11.33 11.67
CA VAL A 142 6.31 -10.12 12.42
C VAL A 142 7.18 -10.51 13.61
N LYS A 143 8.28 -9.80 13.80
CA LYS A 143 9.18 -9.95 14.96
C LYS A 143 9.46 -8.60 15.60
N LYS A 144 9.85 -8.62 16.88
CA LYS A 144 10.31 -7.42 17.57
C LYS A 144 11.81 -7.27 17.36
N ILE A 145 12.23 -6.23 16.63
CA ILE A 145 13.64 -5.95 16.32
C ILE A 145 13.96 -4.57 16.87
N SER A 146 14.97 -4.48 17.71
CA SER A 146 15.40 -3.20 18.34
C SER A 146 14.24 -2.41 18.96
N GLY A 147 13.30 -3.13 19.60
CA GLY A 147 12.14 -2.53 20.26
C GLY A 147 10.93 -2.23 19.36
N ARG A 148 11.04 -2.39 18.04
CA ARG A 148 9.96 -2.15 17.05
C ARG A 148 9.38 -3.45 16.52
N TRP A 149 8.09 -3.49 16.25
CA TRP A 149 7.43 -4.60 15.58
C TRP A 149 7.60 -4.45 14.06
N GLN A 150 8.34 -5.36 13.46
CA GLN A 150 8.68 -5.27 12.03
C GLN A 150 8.34 -6.56 11.30
N ILE A 151 7.89 -6.39 10.06
CA ILE A 151 7.72 -7.48 9.10
C ILE A 151 9.11 -7.95 8.66
N VAL A 152 9.37 -9.24 8.84
CA VAL A 152 10.61 -9.90 8.39
C VAL A 152 10.39 -10.80 7.18
N LYS A 153 9.14 -11.20 6.94
CA LYS A 153 8.73 -11.94 5.75
C LYS A 153 7.28 -11.62 5.42
N GLU A 154 6.98 -11.42 4.15
CA GLU A 154 5.62 -11.17 3.70
C GLU A 154 5.34 -11.86 2.37
N PHE A 155 4.14 -12.39 2.24
CA PHE A 155 3.53 -12.79 0.99
C PHE A 155 2.32 -11.88 0.76
N THR A 156 2.30 -11.17 -0.35
CA THR A 156 1.18 -10.28 -0.70
C THR A 156 0.70 -10.58 -2.10
N MET A 157 -0.60 -10.73 -2.22
CA MET A 157 -1.33 -10.74 -3.49
C MET A 157 -2.19 -9.49 -3.57
N TYR A 158 -2.21 -8.83 -4.72
CA TYR A 158 -3.12 -7.72 -4.99
C TYR A 158 -3.51 -7.72 -6.47
N SER A 159 -4.64 -7.14 -6.78
CA SER A 159 -5.22 -7.15 -8.13
C SER A 159 -4.36 -6.34 -9.12
N ILE A 160 -3.21 -6.89 -9.50
CA ILE A 160 -2.25 -6.20 -10.39
C ILE A 160 -2.84 -5.95 -11.78
N ASP A 161 -3.70 -6.83 -12.27
CA ASP A 161 -4.34 -6.67 -13.57
C ASP A 161 -5.33 -5.50 -13.55
N GLU A 162 -6.13 -5.33 -12.49
CA GLU A 162 -6.99 -4.16 -12.31
C GLU A 162 -6.18 -2.85 -12.32
N ILE A 163 -5.01 -2.84 -11.67
CA ILE A 163 -4.11 -1.69 -11.66
C ILE A 163 -3.58 -1.41 -13.07
N ARG A 164 -3.15 -2.44 -13.80
CA ARG A 164 -2.65 -2.30 -15.18
C ARG A 164 -3.73 -1.81 -16.13
N ASP A 165 -4.91 -2.41 -16.08
CA ASP A 165 -6.04 -2.05 -16.94
C ASP A 165 -6.47 -0.60 -16.68
N THR A 166 -6.50 -0.17 -15.41
CA THR A 166 -6.77 1.22 -15.04
C THR A 166 -5.70 2.18 -15.58
N CYS A 167 -4.43 1.76 -15.62
CA CYS A 167 -3.32 2.57 -16.14
C CYS A 167 -3.14 2.46 -17.66
N THR A 168 -3.83 1.56 -18.33
CA THR A 168 -3.75 1.43 -19.78
C THR A 168 -4.77 2.37 -20.44
N ALA A 169 -4.28 3.28 -21.29
CA ALA A 169 -5.16 4.04 -22.17
C ALA A 169 -5.80 3.04 -23.15
N GLU A 170 -7.13 3.00 -23.23
CA GLU A 170 -7.76 2.42 -24.40
C GLU A 170 -7.34 3.30 -25.59
N ASP A 171 -6.89 2.69 -26.68
CA ASP A 171 -6.69 3.40 -27.92
C ASP A 171 -8.01 4.14 -28.22
N ALA A 172 -7.97 5.49 -28.13
CA ALA A 172 -9.13 6.29 -28.44
C ALA A 172 -9.51 5.93 -29.88
N PRO A 173 -10.75 5.48 -30.16
CA PRO A 173 -11.16 5.25 -31.55
C PRO A 173 -11.15 6.60 -32.26
N GLY A 174 -10.05 6.90 -32.99
CA GLY A 174 -9.97 8.14 -33.72
C GLY A 174 -8.60 8.78 -33.92
N ALA A 175 -7.50 8.16 -33.56
CA ALA A 175 -6.20 8.58 -34.08
C ALA A 175 -5.99 7.94 -35.46
N ALA A 176 -6.89 8.29 -36.41
CA ALA A 176 -6.63 8.06 -37.83
C ALA A 176 -5.40 8.92 -38.21
N ALA A 177 -4.36 8.24 -38.68
CA ALA A 177 -3.17 8.88 -39.24
C ALA A 177 -3.59 9.99 -40.23
N GLU A 178 -3.27 11.22 -39.91
CA GLU A 178 -3.18 12.23 -40.94
C GLU A 178 -2.01 11.83 -41.85
N GLU A 179 -2.33 11.15 -42.95
CA GLU A 179 -1.43 11.03 -44.08
C GLU A 179 -0.99 12.40 -44.53
N VAL A 180 0.23 12.75 -44.18
CA VAL A 180 0.92 13.89 -44.80
C VAL A 180 1.16 13.50 -46.27
N THR A 181 0.22 13.87 -47.15
CA THR A 181 0.45 13.89 -48.59
C THR A 181 1.30 15.12 -48.89
N LYS A 182 2.47 14.85 -49.43
CA LYS A 182 3.37 15.81 -50.05
C LYS A 182 2.81 16.36 -51.35
#